data_d1b84d9c276de24dd0d57cb3f8200838
#
_entry.id   d1b84d9c276de24dd0d57cb3f8200838
#
_cell.length_a   1.000
_cell.length_b   1.000
_cell.length_c   1.000
_cell.angle_alpha   90.00
_cell.angle_beta   90.00
_cell.angle_gamma   90.00
#
_symmetry.space_group_name_H-M   'P 1'
#
loop_
_entity.id
_entity.type
_entity.pdbx_description
1 polymer ?
#
loop_
_entity_poly.entity_id
_entity_poly.type
_entity_poly.pdbx_seq_one_letter_code
_entity_poly.pdbx_strand_id
1 'polypeptide(L)'
;MLEIAIIGLPNAGKSTLFNRLVGRKAAVVSNIPGVTRDRREGIGRISDLEFRVIDTGGWNDQTNFSLQVIEQIGFSLSNSNIIFFLVDAKVQNEQNKEFAKWLKRKTDKPVILIANKCESHRSENVDYLQFFKFLGPVYISAEHNLGMVDLYDALANTIKNLNEDSELTEDKSSKLRISIIGRPNVGKSTFLNSLLTENRVIVSAEPGTTRDSVDIVYDHNGRLITLIDTAGIRRKANVTDDLESRFVEKSLESIKRSHVVILMLDSLLGIEQQDLSIGEAAIKGGKGIIIALNKWDLINKNDRSKLIKFVKQQEVTRLFLKVPTITISALKGMRCSDVIDKCLEINESLNEKISTAKLNKWLIDAVEKHSHPLVKNRVIKFKYIAQIGTKPPAFSLICNIPEDVDESYKRYLISDLRKNFFVDGVPVRLLLKKNKNPYVKYNNS
;
A
#
# COMPACT_ATOMS: atom_id res chain seq x y z
N MET A 1 -1.33 -1.72 8.55
CA MET A 1 -2.81 -1.86 8.46
C MET A 1 -3.39 -0.56 8.97
N LEU A 2 -4.39 0.02 8.30
CA LEU A 2 -5.06 1.24 8.75
C LEU A 2 -5.76 0.97 10.10
N GLU A 3 -5.65 1.92 11.05
CA GLU A 3 -6.28 1.83 12.37
C GLU A 3 -7.30 2.95 12.55
N ILE A 4 -8.54 2.59 12.90
CA ILE A 4 -9.67 3.51 13.06
C ILE A 4 -10.19 3.44 14.50
N ALA A 5 -10.21 4.58 15.20
CA ALA A 5 -10.84 4.67 16.50
C ALA A 5 -12.30 5.14 16.38
N ILE A 6 -13.22 4.47 17.02
CA ILE A 6 -14.62 4.90 17.15
C ILE A 6 -14.81 5.60 18.49
N ILE A 7 -15.14 6.88 18.44
CA ILE A 7 -15.34 7.73 19.61
C ILE A 7 -16.70 8.42 19.56
N GLY A 8 -17.22 8.84 20.68
CA GLY A 8 -18.50 9.55 20.80
C GLY A 8 -19.12 9.37 22.18
N LEU A 9 -20.17 10.12 22.48
CA LEU A 9 -20.87 10.05 23.75
C LEU A 9 -21.58 8.69 23.96
N PRO A 10 -22.00 8.35 25.18
CA PRO A 10 -22.85 7.18 25.43
C PRO A 10 -24.09 7.19 24.54
N ASN A 11 -24.57 6.02 24.19
CA ASN A 11 -25.75 5.82 23.36
C ASN A 11 -25.70 6.35 21.91
N ALA A 12 -24.57 6.87 21.43
CA ALA A 12 -24.38 7.25 20.03
C ALA A 12 -24.39 6.03 19.07
N GLY A 13 -24.26 4.80 19.61
CA GLY A 13 -24.29 3.57 18.83
C GLY A 13 -22.90 3.06 18.40
N LYS A 14 -21.84 3.40 19.16
CA LYS A 14 -20.45 2.97 18.89
C LYS A 14 -20.31 1.46 18.78
N SER A 15 -20.79 0.73 19.77
CA SER A 15 -20.70 -0.75 19.79
C SER A 15 -21.54 -1.40 18.68
N THR A 16 -22.65 -0.78 18.29
CA THR A 16 -23.45 -1.23 17.15
C THR A 16 -22.68 -1.08 15.84
N LEU A 17 -22.05 0.09 15.63
CA LEU A 17 -21.20 0.32 14.48
C LEU A 17 -19.99 -0.61 14.49
N PHE A 18 -19.31 -0.77 15.62
CA PHE A 18 -18.19 -1.70 15.78
C PHE A 18 -18.57 -3.12 15.35
N ASN A 19 -19.66 -3.66 15.91
CA ASN A 19 -20.15 -5.00 15.59
C ASN A 19 -20.53 -5.14 14.09
N ARG A 20 -21.06 -4.06 13.49
CA ARG A 20 -21.39 -4.03 12.06
C ARG A 20 -20.15 -4.10 11.18
N LEU A 21 -19.09 -3.38 11.55
CA LEU A 21 -17.84 -3.33 10.80
C LEU A 21 -17.03 -4.63 10.93
N VAL A 22 -16.96 -5.20 12.14
CA VAL A 22 -16.17 -6.39 12.44
C VAL A 22 -16.88 -7.70 12.04
N GLY A 23 -18.23 -7.69 12.00
CA GLY A 23 -19.01 -8.88 11.69
C GLY A 23 -19.02 -9.93 12.83
N ARG A 24 -19.78 -11.03 12.64
CA ARG A 24 -20.02 -12.05 13.70
C ARG A 24 -18.83 -12.96 14.06
N LYS A 25 -17.69 -12.88 13.34
CA LYS A 25 -16.63 -13.92 13.44
C LYS A 25 -15.30 -13.51 14.04
N ALA A 26 -15.04 -12.26 14.44
CA ALA A 26 -13.69 -11.88 14.88
C ALA A 26 -13.66 -10.70 15.87
N ALA A 27 -14.33 -10.77 17.00
CA ALA A 27 -14.00 -9.90 18.11
C ALA A 27 -12.90 -10.59 18.94
N VAL A 28 -11.65 -10.23 18.75
CA VAL A 28 -10.57 -10.63 19.66
C VAL A 28 -10.57 -9.65 20.81
N VAL A 29 -11.05 -10.09 21.96
CA VAL A 29 -10.86 -9.38 23.23
C VAL A 29 -9.40 -9.61 23.62
N SER A 30 -8.53 -8.63 23.43
CA SER A 30 -7.14 -8.72 23.90
C SER A 30 -7.11 -8.48 25.40
N ASN A 31 -6.93 -9.54 26.18
CA ASN A 31 -6.59 -9.47 27.59
C ASN A 31 -5.10 -9.16 27.75
N ILE A 32 -4.71 -7.89 27.68
CA ILE A 32 -3.37 -7.45 28.11
C ILE A 32 -3.46 -7.11 29.60
N PRO A 33 -2.67 -7.77 30.49
CA PRO A 33 -2.66 -7.45 31.91
C PRO A 33 -2.18 -6.00 32.13
N GLY A 34 -3.02 -5.17 32.76
CA GLY A 34 -2.70 -3.78 33.11
C GLY A 34 -3.47 -2.70 32.34
N VAL A 35 -4.32 -3.05 31.37
CA VAL A 35 -5.22 -2.13 30.66
C VAL A 35 -6.68 -2.49 30.97
N THR A 36 -7.45 -1.50 31.36
CA THR A 36 -8.86 -1.62 31.83
C THR A 36 -9.76 -2.41 30.89
N ARG A 37 -10.68 -3.17 31.49
CA ARG A 37 -11.54 -4.27 30.95
C ARG A 37 -12.47 -3.95 29.76
N ASP A 38 -12.52 -2.75 29.20
CA ASP A 38 -13.62 -2.31 28.32
C ASP A 38 -13.22 -1.94 26.88
N ARG A 39 -11.99 -2.27 26.45
CA ARG A 39 -11.51 -2.00 25.10
C ARG A 39 -11.75 -3.18 24.18
N ARG A 40 -12.46 -2.96 23.06
CA ARG A 40 -12.68 -3.95 22.02
C ARG A 40 -11.90 -3.58 20.77
N GLU A 41 -11.15 -4.53 20.25
CA GLU A 41 -10.44 -4.40 18.98
C GLU A 41 -10.90 -5.51 18.03
N GLY A 42 -10.94 -5.19 16.74
CA GLY A 42 -11.33 -6.16 15.72
C GLY A 42 -10.88 -5.72 14.33
N ILE A 43 -10.89 -6.67 13.41
CA ILE A 43 -10.66 -6.38 12.00
C ILE A 43 -12.01 -6.03 11.39
N GLY A 44 -12.19 -4.75 11.05
CA GLY A 44 -13.36 -4.24 10.37
C GLY A 44 -13.21 -4.27 8.86
N ARG A 45 -14.36 -4.41 8.17
CA ARG A 45 -14.41 -4.38 6.71
C ARG A 45 -15.61 -3.57 6.23
N ILE A 46 -15.35 -2.69 5.26
CA ILE A 46 -16.40 -2.04 4.46
C ILE A 46 -16.03 -2.27 3.00
N SER A 47 -16.82 -3.08 2.28
CA SER A 47 -16.54 -3.50 0.90
C SER A 47 -15.17 -4.17 0.76
N ASP A 48 -14.23 -3.54 0.05
CA ASP A 48 -12.84 -3.98 -0.18
C ASP A 48 -11.83 -3.36 0.80
N LEU A 49 -12.25 -2.41 1.64
CA LEU A 49 -11.40 -1.81 2.66
C LEU A 49 -11.39 -2.68 3.92
N GLU A 50 -10.20 -3.09 4.33
CA GLU A 50 -9.94 -3.81 5.57
C GLU A 50 -9.06 -2.98 6.49
N PHE A 51 -9.45 -2.83 7.76
CA PHE A 51 -8.78 -1.98 8.74
C PHE A 51 -9.00 -2.51 10.16
N ARG A 52 -8.10 -2.12 11.07
CA ARG A 52 -8.28 -2.39 12.50
C ARG A 52 -9.22 -1.35 13.10
N VAL A 53 -10.26 -1.79 13.80
CA VAL A 53 -11.20 -0.93 14.52
C VAL A 53 -10.94 -1.05 16.00
N ILE A 54 -10.90 0.11 16.67
CA ILE A 54 -10.75 0.23 18.11
C ILE A 54 -12.01 0.90 18.64
N ASP A 55 -12.82 0.15 19.42
CA ASP A 55 -13.95 0.71 20.18
C ASP A 55 -13.45 1.17 21.55
N THR A 56 -13.65 2.44 21.87
CA THR A 56 -13.19 3.05 23.13
C THR A 56 -14.04 2.69 24.35
N GLY A 57 -14.87 1.60 24.26
CA GLY A 57 -15.62 1.07 25.38
C GLY A 57 -16.80 1.94 25.82
N GLY A 58 -17.82 1.30 26.39
CA GLY A 58 -19.02 1.98 26.88
C GLY A 58 -18.74 2.79 28.15
N TRP A 59 -19.07 4.05 28.12
CA TRP A 59 -19.24 4.87 29.30
C TRP A 59 -20.42 4.32 30.12
N ASN A 60 -20.16 3.85 31.31
CA ASN A 60 -21.20 3.68 32.29
C ASN A 60 -21.27 4.93 33.18
N ASP A 61 -22.35 5.68 32.98
CA ASP A 61 -23.07 6.60 33.87
C ASP A 61 -22.38 7.68 34.71
N GLN A 62 -22.96 8.86 34.56
CA GLN A 62 -23.29 9.88 35.57
C GLN A 62 -22.21 10.77 36.18
N THR A 63 -20.99 10.77 35.78
CA THR A 63 -20.04 11.77 36.33
C THR A 63 -19.30 12.48 35.22
N ASN A 64 -19.16 13.80 35.39
CA ASN A 64 -18.38 14.76 34.62
C ASN A 64 -17.14 14.19 33.97
N PHE A 65 -16.74 14.74 32.80
CA PHE A 65 -15.45 14.50 32.10
C PHE A 65 -14.34 14.08 33.06
N SER A 66 -14.27 12.78 33.38
CA SER A 66 -13.28 12.27 34.30
C SER A 66 -11.94 12.11 33.59
N LEU A 67 -10.84 12.48 34.28
CA LEU A 67 -9.47 12.38 33.77
C LEU A 67 -9.14 11.00 33.20
N GLN A 68 -9.71 9.92 33.75
CA GLN A 68 -9.51 8.55 33.29
C GLN A 68 -10.06 8.27 31.90
N VAL A 69 -11.17 8.90 31.53
CA VAL A 69 -11.78 8.77 30.18
C VAL A 69 -10.96 9.52 29.15
N ILE A 70 -10.44 10.67 29.53
CA ILE A 70 -9.53 11.48 28.68
C ILE A 70 -8.24 10.70 28.38
N GLU A 71 -7.70 9.97 29.34
CA GLU A 71 -6.51 9.13 29.15
C GLU A 71 -6.78 7.93 28.23
N GLN A 72 -7.91 7.24 28.40
CA GLN A 72 -8.29 6.10 27.55
C GLN A 72 -8.54 6.52 26.10
N ILE A 73 -9.21 7.64 25.89
CA ILE A 73 -9.40 8.21 24.54
C ILE A 73 -8.05 8.67 23.99
N GLY A 74 -7.20 9.29 24.80
CA GLY A 74 -5.86 9.74 24.40
C GLY A 74 -5.00 8.63 23.83
N PHE A 75 -5.00 7.45 24.44
CA PHE A 75 -4.27 6.29 23.94
C PHE A 75 -4.85 5.77 22.61
N SER A 76 -6.19 5.75 22.47
CA SER A 76 -6.85 5.34 21.21
C SER A 76 -6.61 6.33 20.08
N LEU A 77 -6.55 7.63 20.41
CA LEU A 77 -6.19 8.68 19.46
C LEU A 77 -4.75 8.54 18.99
N SER A 78 -3.82 8.21 19.89
CA SER A 78 -2.39 8.08 19.56
C SER A 78 -2.14 6.96 18.54
N ASN A 79 -2.86 5.84 18.67
CA ASN A 79 -2.67 4.65 17.87
C ASN A 79 -3.54 4.57 16.61
N SER A 80 -4.52 5.45 16.42
CA SER A 80 -5.37 5.45 15.22
C SER A 80 -4.83 6.35 14.13
N ASN A 81 -5.14 6.04 12.85
CA ASN A 81 -4.85 6.87 11.70
C ASN A 81 -6.03 7.80 11.35
N ILE A 82 -7.26 7.31 11.56
CA ILE A 82 -8.51 8.01 11.30
C ILE A 82 -9.42 7.85 12.51
N ILE A 83 -10.24 8.86 12.76
CA ILE A 83 -11.17 8.88 13.88
C ILE A 83 -12.60 8.94 13.34
N PHE A 84 -13.44 8.03 13.79
CA PHE A 84 -14.88 8.09 13.59
C PHE A 84 -15.52 8.74 14.82
N PHE A 85 -15.97 9.98 14.66
CA PHE A 85 -16.71 10.66 15.71
C PHE A 85 -18.21 10.44 15.52
N LEU A 86 -18.78 9.60 16.38
CA LEU A 86 -20.19 9.20 16.31
C LEU A 86 -21.07 10.12 17.15
N VAL A 87 -22.12 10.64 16.53
CA VAL A 87 -23.18 11.40 17.21
C VAL A 87 -24.55 10.79 16.87
N ASP A 88 -25.50 10.92 17.79
CA ASP A 88 -26.90 10.58 17.54
C ASP A 88 -27.53 11.70 16.70
N ALA A 89 -28.00 11.38 15.50
CA ALA A 89 -28.57 12.38 14.58
C ALA A 89 -29.92 12.95 15.07
N LYS A 90 -30.61 12.24 15.98
CA LYS A 90 -31.92 12.64 16.51
C LYS A 90 -31.80 13.62 17.68
N VAL A 91 -30.62 13.73 18.30
CA VAL A 91 -30.45 14.46 19.56
C VAL A 91 -29.39 15.56 19.41
N GLN A 92 -29.80 16.80 19.64
CA GLN A 92 -28.86 17.91 19.80
C GLN A 92 -28.31 17.91 21.23
N ASN A 93 -27.06 17.59 21.43
CA ASN A 93 -26.40 17.52 22.73
C ASN A 93 -25.20 18.48 22.77
N GLU A 94 -25.24 19.46 23.66
CA GLU A 94 -24.16 20.43 23.85
C GLU A 94 -22.83 19.78 24.25
N GLN A 95 -22.88 18.65 24.97
CA GLN A 95 -21.67 17.89 25.34
C GLN A 95 -20.92 17.40 24.08
N ASN A 96 -21.62 17.10 22.97
CA ASN A 96 -20.95 16.77 21.71
C ASN A 96 -20.14 17.96 21.15
N LYS A 97 -20.62 19.19 21.34
CA LYS A 97 -19.91 20.40 20.90
C LYS A 97 -18.65 20.62 21.73
N GLU A 98 -18.74 20.43 23.03
CA GLU A 98 -17.59 20.51 23.93
C GLU A 98 -16.55 19.43 23.62
N PHE A 99 -17.02 18.20 23.42
CA PHE A 99 -16.17 17.09 23.04
C PHE A 99 -15.47 17.31 21.69
N ALA A 100 -16.19 17.84 20.72
CA ALA A 100 -15.61 18.17 19.40
C ALA A 100 -14.55 19.27 19.50
N LYS A 101 -14.77 20.31 20.32
CA LYS A 101 -13.76 21.36 20.60
C LYS A 101 -12.51 20.76 21.27
N TRP A 102 -12.72 19.88 22.23
CA TRP A 102 -11.62 19.18 22.87
C TRP A 102 -10.84 18.29 21.88
N LEU A 103 -11.56 17.50 21.07
CA LEU A 103 -10.96 16.61 20.07
C LEU A 103 -10.07 17.37 19.08
N LYS A 104 -10.53 18.52 18.59
CA LYS A 104 -9.73 19.40 17.69
C LYS A 104 -8.44 19.92 18.30
N ARG A 105 -8.40 20.06 19.63
CA ARG A 105 -7.17 20.51 20.34
C ARG A 105 -6.20 19.36 20.62
N LYS A 106 -6.69 18.12 20.58
CA LYS A 106 -5.93 16.92 21.00
C LYS A 106 -5.35 16.15 19.81
N THR A 107 -5.84 16.35 18.60
CA THR A 107 -5.36 15.61 17.43
C THR A 107 -5.52 16.41 16.16
N ASP A 108 -4.51 16.29 15.30
CA ASP A 108 -4.53 16.79 13.91
C ASP A 108 -4.96 15.72 12.93
N LYS A 109 -5.26 14.50 13.42
CA LYS A 109 -5.69 13.39 12.58
C LYS A 109 -7.07 13.65 11.97
N PRO A 110 -7.36 13.13 10.77
CA PRO A 110 -8.66 13.30 10.15
C PRO A 110 -9.77 12.67 10.99
N VAL A 111 -10.82 13.46 11.19
CA VAL A 111 -12.01 13.06 11.93
C VAL A 111 -13.18 13.04 10.97
N ILE A 112 -13.80 11.87 10.79
CA ILE A 112 -15.06 11.72 10.03
C ILE A 112 -16.23 11.78 11.01
N LEU A 113 -17.07 12.79 10.85
CA LEU A 113 -18.32 12.92 11.62
C LEU A 113 -19.35 11.93 11.07
N ILE A 114 -19.84 11.07 11.95
CA ILE A 114 -20.86 10.07 11.63
C ILE A 114 -22.13 10.37 12.41
N ALA A 115 -23.18 10.77 11.71
CA ALA A 115 -24.51 10.95 12.25
C ALA A 115 -25.25 9.61 12.19
N ASN A 116 -25.35 8.94 13.33
CA ASN A 116 -25.95 7.61 13.43
C ASN A 116 -27.44 7.69 13.81
N LYS A 117 -28.17 6.58 13.66
CA LYS A 117 -29.61 6.43 13.88
C LYS A 117 -30.49 7.18 12.86
N CYS A 118 -29.93 7.41 11.66
CA CYS A 118 -30.68 7.97 10.54
C CYS A 118 -31.43 6.86 9.80
N GLU A 119 -32.69 6.73 10.03
CA GLU A 119 -33.58 5.77 9.34
C GLU A 119 -34.17 6.37 8.06
N SER A 120 -34.20 7.69 7.93
CA SER A 120 -34.54 8.44 6.72
C SER A 120 -33.34 9.29 6.26
N HIS A 121 -33.20 9.49 4.96
CA HIS A 121 -32.06 10.22 4.36
C HIS A 121 -31.97 11.73 4.69
N ARG A 122 -32.85 12.25 5.57
CA ARG A 122 -32.84 13.66 6.01
C ARG A 122 -32.78 13.71 7.52
N SER A 123 -31.68 14.26 8.03
CA SER A 123 -31.58 14.70 9.43
C SER A 123 -32.23 16.06 9.56
N GLU A 124 -33.11 16.24 10.53
CA GLU A 124 -33.69 17.53 10.89
C GLU A 124 -32.67 18.49 11.51
N ASN A 125 -31.46 18.01 11.84
CA ASN A 125 -30.43 18.70 12.61
C ASN A 125 -29.19 19.06 11.75
N VAL A 126 -29.37 19.44 10.48
CA VAL A 126 -28.24 19.70 9.55
C VAL A 126 -27.31 20.79 10.07
N ASP A 127 -27.87 21.91 10.56
CA ASP A 127 -27.07 23.05 11.07
C ASP A 127 -26.26 22.66 12.31
N TYR A 128 -26.83 21.84 13.20
CA TYR A 128 -26.13 21.33 14.36
C TYR A 128 -24.93 20.47 13.97
N LEU A 129 -25.09 19.61 12.97
CA LEU A 129 -24.01 18.73 12.50
C LEU A 129 -22.91 19.49 11.75
N GLN A 130 -23.25 20.53 10.99
CA GLN A 130 -22.29 21.41 10.32
C GLN A 130 -21.41 22.19 11.29
N PHE A 131 -21.91 22.46 12.50
CA PHE A 131 -21.12 23.15 13.55
C PHE A 131 -19.79 22.46 13.84
N PHE A 132 -19.73 21.13 13.73
CA PHE A 132 -18.53 20.37 14.10
C PHE A 132 -17.34 20.63 13.19
N LYS A 133 -17.56 21.05 11.93
CA LYS A 133 -16.49 21.31 10.94
C LYS A 133 -15.46 20.17 10.87
N PHE A 134 -15.93 18.94 10.89
CA PHE A 134 -15.19 17.72 10.58
C PHE A 134 -15.51 17.25 9.15
N LEU A 135 -14.85 16.19 8.68
CA LEU A 135 -15.21 15.55 7.42
C LEU A 135 -16.61 14.93 7.52
N GLY A 136 -17.46 15.13 6.55
CA GLY A 136 -18.86 14.72 6.57
C GLY A 136 -19.79 15.89 6.87
N PRO A 137 -20.98 15.70 7.49
CA PRO A 137 -21.44 14.49 8.18
C PRO A 137 -21.85 13.33 7.25
N VAL A 138 -21.50 12.11 7.65
CA VAL A 138 -21.96 10.88 7.01
C VAL A 138 -23.16 10.35 7.77
N TYR A 139 -24.31 10.23 7.12
CA TYR A 139 -25.54 9.77 7.73
C TYR A 139 -25.67 8.25 7.62
N ILE A 140 -25.75 7.55 8.76
CA ILE A 140 -25.88 6.10 8.79
C ILE A 140 -26.97 5.64 9.74
N SER A 141 -27.44 4.41 9.54
CA SER A 141 -28.08 3.62 10.58
C SER A 141 -27.25 2.34 10.76
N ALA A 142 -26.42 2.31 11.80
CA ALA A 142 -25.58 1.14 12.10
C ALA A 142 -26.41 -0.11 12.39
N GLU A 143 -27.60 0.05 12.95
CA GLU A 143 -28.56 -1.02 13.26
C GLU A 143 -29.16 -1.60 11.97
N HIS A 144 -29.61 -0.74 11.05
CA HIS A 144 -30.29 -1.14 9.82
C HIS A 144 -29.37 -1.27 8.61
N ASN A 145 -28.06 -1.11 8.78
CA ASN A 145 -27.06 -1.18 7.72
C ASN A 145 -27.26 -0.16 6.58
N LEU A 146 -27.81 1.02 6.90
CA LEU A 146 -28.03 2.10 5.94
C LEU A 146 -26.85 3.08 5.94
N GLY A 147 -26.57 3.74 4.80
CA GLY A 147 -25.51 4.74 4.67
C GLY A 147 -24.08 4.18 4.68
N MET A 148 -23.90 2.86 4.62
CA MET A 148 -22.56 2.25 4.63
C MET A 148 -21.76 2.52 3.34
N VAL A 149 -22.45 2.82 2.25
CA VAL A 149 -21.80 3.24 0.98
C VAL A 149 -21.21 4.64 1.14
N ASP A 150 -21.97 5.55 1.74
CA ASP A 150 -21.49 6.93 1.97
C ASP A 150 -20.33 6.93 2.99
N LEU A 151 -20.36 6.03 3.98
CA LEU A 151 -19.26 5.84 4.93
C LEU A 151 -18.01 5.27 4.21
N TYR A 152 -18.21 4.34 3.27
CA TYR A 152 -17.13 3.84 2.43
C TYR A 152 -16.49 4.96 1.60
N ASP A 153 -17.31 5.77 0.93
CA ASP A 153 -16.82 6.86 0.08
C ASP A 153 -16.07 7.93 0.90
N ALA A 154 -16.61 8.29 2.06
CA ALA A 154 -15.96 9.22 2.98
C ALA A 154 -14.61 8.66 3.49
N LEU A 155 -14.56 7.39 3.85
CA LEU A 155 -13.34 6.72 4.30
C LEU A 155 -12.32 6.59 3.17
N ALA A 156 -12.74 6.17 1.99
CA ALA A 156 -11.86 6.03 0.81
C ALA A 156 -11.25 7.39 0.40
N ASN A 157 -12.06 8.46 0.40
CA ASN A 157 -11.58 9.80 0.12
C ASN A 157 -10.61 10.29 1.22
N THR A 158 -10.88 10.00 2.49
CA THR A 158 -9.98 10.36 3.59
C THR A 158 -8.66 9.62 3.51
N ILE A 159 -8.67 8.32 3.19
CA ILE A 159 -7.45 7.53 2.96
C ILE A 159 -6.67 8.10 1.78
N LYS A 160 -7.36 8.48 0.71
CA LYS A 160 -6.74 9.11 -0.45
C LYS A 160 -6.07 10.43 -0.08
N ASN A 161 -6.75 11.31 0.66
CA ASN A 161 -6.20 12.57 1.13
C ASN A 161 -5.03 12.36 2.10
N LEU A 162 -5.13 11.40 3.04
CA LEU A 162 -4.01 11.02 3.92
C LEU A 162 -2.78 10.55 3.14
N ASN A 163 -3.00 9.85 2.05
CA ASN A 163 -1.93 9.46 1.15
C ASN A 163 -1.43 10.66 0.31
N GLU A 164 -2.32 11.58 -0.06
CA GLU A 164 -1.96 12.84 -0.75
C GLU A 164 -1.33 13.85 0.20
N ASP A 165 -1.79 13.96 1.45
CA ASP A 165 -1.18 14.81 2.49
C ASP A 165 0.14 14.24 3.00
N SER A 166 0.30 12.93 3.07
CA SER A 166 1.62 12.30 3.25
C SER A 166 2.52 12.50 2.02
N GLU A 167 1.96 12.72 0.84
CA GLU A 167 2.68 13.15 -0.37
C GLU A 167 2.94 14.67 -0.38
N LEU A 168 2.15 15.51 0.34
CA LEU A 168 2.31 16.97 0.44
C LEU A 168 3.18 17.41 1.63
N THR A 169 3.20 16.64 2.73
CA THR A 169 4.11 16.80 3.88
C THR A 169 5.40 15.99 3.73
N GLU A 170 5.44 14.98 2.89
CA GLU A 170 6.67 14.56 2.26
C GLU A 170 7.08 15.71 1.31
N ASP A 171 7.85 16.64 1.91
CA ASP A 171 8.79 17.51 1.23
C ASP A 171 9.13 16.94 -0.15
N LYS A 172 9.26 17.75 -1.22
CA LYS A 172 9.62 17.36 -2.59
C LYS A 172 10.87 16.45 -2.69
N SER A 173 11.33 15.93 -1.60
CA SER A 173 12.32 14.88 -1.34
C SER A 173 11.69 13.64 -0.70
N SER A 174 10.63 13.03 -1.26
CA SER A 174 10.35 11.64 -0.86
C SER A 174 11.57 10.82 -1.26
N LYS A 175 12.48 10.65 -0.28
CA LYS A 175 13.76 9.96 -0.49
C LYS A 175 13.45 8.59 -1.06
N LEU A 176 13.87 8.32 -2.27
CA LEU A 176 13.73 7.01 -2.89
C LEU A 176 14.33 5.95 -1.95
N ARG A 177 13.54 4.96 -1.57
CA ARG A 177 13.97 3.85 -0.72
C ARG A 177 14.30 2.66 -1.58
N ILE A 178 15.56 2.21 -1.53
CA ILE A 178 16.07 1.09 -2.31
C ILE A 178 16.51 -0.02 -1.36
N SER A 179 16.10 -1.25 -1.62
CA SER A 179 16.68 -2.44 -1.00
C SER A 179 17.60 -3.17 -1.98
N ILE A 180 18.76 -3.64 -1.49
CA ILE A 180 19.71 -4.44 -2.26
C ILE A 180 19.60 -5.88 -1.74
N ILE A 181 19.07 -6.77 -2.57
CA ILE A 181 18.79 -8.15 -2.19
C ILE A 181 19.49 -9.09 -3.17
N GLY A 182 19.88 -10.25 -2.71
CA GLY A 182 20.56 -11.29 -3.49
C GLY A 182 21.27 -12.26 -2.55
N ARG A 183 21.64 -13.41 -3.06
CA ARG A 183 22.32 -14.48 -2.32
C ARG A 183 23.60 -14.00 -1.60
N PRO A 184 24.10 -14.74 -0.62
CA PRO A 184 25.42 -14.47 -0.04
C PRO A 184 26.52 -14.40 -1.12
N ASN A 185 27.53 -13.57 -0.92
CA ASN A 185 28.72 -13.44 -1.78
C ASN A 185 28.49 -12.96 -3.23
N VAL A 186 27.28 -12.51 -3.60
CA VAL A 186 27.03 -11.89 -4.91
C VAL A 186 27.63 -10.48 -5.05
N GLY A 187 28.15 -9.90 -3.94
CA GLY A 187 28.85 -8.61 -3.95
C GLY A 187 28.03 -7.42 -3.48
N LYS A 188 26.95 -7.60 -2.68
CA LYS A 188 26.12 -6.51 -2.13
C LYS A 188 26.92 -5.48 -1.34
N SER A 189 27.80 -5.94 -0.44
CA SER A 189 28.64 -5.05 0.38
C SER A 189 29.66 -4.28 -0.49
N THR A 190 30.20 -4.92 -1.49
CA THR A 190 31.13 -4.28 -2.44
C THR A 190 30.42 -3.21 -3.26
N PHE A 191 29.20 -3.49 -3.74
CA PHE A 191 28.37 -2.54 -4.45
C PHE A 191 28.00 -1.34 -3.59
N LEU A 192 27.59 -1.57 -2.34
CA LEU A 192 27.31 -0.51 -1.39
C LEU A 192 28.55 0.38 -1.18
N ASN A 193 29.72 -0.23 -0.96
CA ASN A 193 30.95 0.53 -0.74
C ASN A 193 31.34 1.32 -2.00
N SER A 194 31.19 0.78 -3.20
CA SER A 194 31.43 1.49 -4.45
C SER A 194 30.57 2.75 -4.57
N LEU A 195 29.27 2.64 -4.29
CA LEU A 195 28.36 3.80 -4.29
C LEU A 195 28.75 4.87 -3.27
N LEU A 196 29.17 4.45 -2.08
CA LEU A 196 29.53 5.36 -0.98
C LEU A 196 30.88 6.05 -1.20
N THR A 197 31.77 5.44 -2.01
CA THR A 197 33.10 6.00 -2.33
C THR A 197 33.01 7.05 -3.43
N GLU A 198 32.09 6.89 -4.38
CA GLU A 198 31.92 7.81 -5.52
C GLU A 198 31.17 9.09 -5.15
N ASN A 199 30.34 9.08 -4.09
CA ASN A 199 29.45 10.18 -3.73
C ASN A 199 29.71 10.71 -2.32
N ARG A 200 29.46 12.02 -2.09
CA ARG A 200 29.53 12.62 -0.74
C ARG A 200 28.47 12.02 0.16
N VAL A 201 28.89 11.19 1.10
CA VAL A 201 28.01 10.51 2.05
C VAL A 201 27.55 11.51 3.11
N ILE A 202 26.26 11.85 3.11
CA ILE A 202 25.63 12.43 4.28
C ILE A 202 25.16 11.23 5.12
N VAL A 203 26.05 10.69 5.96
CA VAL A 203 25.68 9.61 6.89
C VAL A 203 24.85 10.21 8.00
N SER A 204 23.54 10.27 7.84
CA SER A 204 22.64 10.29 8.98
C SER A 204 22.18 8.84 9.21
N ALA A 205 22.76 8.18 10.20
CA ALA A 205 22.18 6.97 10.75
C ALA A 205 20.89 7.39 11.47
N GLU A 206 19.75 7.40 10.76
CA GLU A 206 18.47 7.48 11.44
C GLU A 206 18.25 6.14 12.14
N PRO A 207 18.14 6.11 13.49
CA PRO A 207 17.85 4.89 14.21
C PRO A 207 16.44 4.42 13.79
N GLY A 208 16.38 3.37 12.97
CA GLY A 208 15.12 2.70 12.69
C GLY A 208 14.55 2.09 13.97
N THR A 209 13.24 1.99 14.07
CA THR A 209 12.45 1.52 15.22
C THR A 209 12.69 0.04 15.60
N THR A 210 13.61 -0.67 14.95
CA THR A 210 14.04 -2.03 15.30
C THR A 210 15.55 -2.06 15.53
N ARG A 211 15.98 -2.65 16.62
CA ARG A 211 17.37 -2.66 17.17
C ARG A 211 18.50 -3.13 16.24
N ASP A 212 18.20 -3.60 15.02
CA ASP A 212 19.15 -4.28 14.12
C ASP A 212 19.24 -3.75 12.68
N SER A 213 18.46 -2.77 12.23
CA SER A 213 18.50 -2.26 10.86
C SER A 213 19.11 -0.86 10.80
N VAL A 214 20.17 -0.69 10.00
CA VAL A 214 20.77 0.62 9.72
C VAL A 214 20.48 1.00 8.29
N ASP A 215 19.71 2.05 8.09
CA ASP A 215 19.44 2.65 6.78
C ASP A 215 20.50 3.73 6.50
N ILE A 216 20.97 3.83 5.27
CA ILE A 216 21.96 4.81 4.85
C ILE A 216 21.32 5.78 3.84
N VAL A 217 21.41 7.07 4.15
CA VAL A 217 21.03 8.12 3.21
C VAL A 217 22.28 8.62 2.49
N TYR A 218 22.24 8.68 1.16
CA TYR A 218 23.31 9.27 0.37
C TYR A 218 22.75 10.16 -0.73
N ASP A 219 23.55 11.13 -1.17
CA ASP A 219 23.20 12.03 -2.26
C ASP A 219 23.67 11.47 -3.59
N HIS A 220 22.77 11.28 -4.53
CA HIS A 220 23.06 10.90 -5.89
C HIS A 220 22.64 12.04 -6.84
N ASN A 221 23.61 12.82 -7.28
CA ASN A 221 23.38 13.95 -8.18
C ASN A 221 22.34 14.96 -7.68
N GLY A 222 22.36 15.30 -6.37
CA GLY A 222 21.41 16.22 -5.75
C GLY A 222 20.08 15.57 -5.35
N ARG A 223 19.95 14.24 -5.51
CA ARG A 223 18.77 13.48 -5.09
C ARG A 223 19.08 12.59 -3.90
N LEU A 224 18.40 12.80 -2.78
CA LEU A 224 18.59 11.99 -1.57
C LEU A 224 17.95 10.61 -1.73
N ILE A 225 18.74 9.55 -1.55
CA ILE A 225 18.32 8.15 -1.66
C ILE A 225 18.58 7.45 -0.33
N THR A 226 17.64 6.65 0.11
CA THR A 226 17.78 5.81 1.31
C THR A 226 18.00 4.36 0.91
N LEU A 227 19.16 3.80 1.26
CA LEU A 227 19.45 2.37 1.13
C LEU A 227 19.04 1.67 2.42
N ILE A 228 18.12 0.70 2.29
CA ILE A 228 17.48 0.02 3.42
C ILE A 228 18.29 -1.22 3.82
N ASP A 229 18.34 -1.50 5.13
CA ASP A 229 18.91 -2.71 5.74
C ASP A 229 20.39 -2.93 5.39
N THR A 230 21.18 -1.87 5.44
CA THR A 230 22.62 -1.94 5.14
C THR A 230 23.44 -2.64 6.23
N ALA A 231 22.89 -2.83 7.46
CA ALA A 231 23.56 -3.55 8.53
C ALA A 231 23.74 -5.04 8.23
N GLY A 232 22.72 -5.69 7.62
CA GLY A 232 22.84 -7.06 7.14
C GLY A 232 23.85 -7.21 5.99
N ILE A 233 24.10 -6.13 5.26
CA ILE A 233 25.08 -6.09 4.17
C ILE A 233 26.52 -5.89 4.72
N ARG A 234 26.69 -5.13 5.83
CA ARG A 234 28.02 -4.81 6.40
C ARG A 234 28.58 -5.90 7.30
N ARG A 235 27.73 -6.65 8.02
CA ARG A 235 28.20 -7.77 8.85
C ARG A 235 28.60 -8.93 7.95
N LYS A 236 29.89 -9.32 7.98
CA LYS A 236 30.35 -10.60 7.41
C LYS A 236 29.60 -11.72 8.14
N ALA A 237 28.66 -12.36 7.48
CA ALA A 237 27.91 -13.46 8.04
C ALA A 237 28.87 -14.67 8.22
N ASN A 238 29.15 -15.03 9.50
CA ASN A 238 29.62 -16.37 9.79
C ASN A 238 28.47 -17.33 9.54
N VAL A 239 28.70 -18.27 8.64
CA VAL A 239 27.70 -19.18 8.05
C VAL A 239 27.43 -20.32 9.02
N THR A 240 26.17 -20.49 9.45
CA THR A 240 25.63 -21.73 10.02
C THR A 240 24.28 -22.02 9.39
N ASP A 241 23.91 -23.29 9.25
CA ASP A 241 22.82 -23.86 8.43
C ASP A 241 21.38 -23.32 8.70
N ASP A 242 21.18 -22.57 9.78
CA ASP A 242 19.88 -21.92 10.11
C ASP A 242 19.61 -20.61 9.32
N LEU A 243 20.44 -20.26 8.35
CA LEU A 243 20.46 -18.93 7.72
C LEU A 243 19.53 -18.77 6.51
N GLU A 244 19.11 -19.83 5.85
CA GLU A 244 18.29 -19.69 4.63
C GLU A 244 16.88 -19.16 4.93
N SER A 245 16.21 -19.67 5.96
CA SER A 245 14.88 -19.19 6.35
C SER A 245 14.91 -17.75 6.85
N ARG A 246 15.93 -17.39 7.65
CA ARG A 246 16.14 -16.02 8.13
C ARG A 246 16.52 -15.04 7.02
N PHE A 247 17.21 -15.51 5.99
CA PHE A 247 17.54 -14.68 4.83
C PHE A 247 16.28 -14.31 4.03
N VAL A 248 15.38 -15.26 3.81
CA VAL A 248 14.11 -15.02 3.11
C VAL A 248 13.24 -14.06 3.90
N GLU A 249 13.08 -14.23 5.21
CA GLU A 249 12.30 -13.32 6.07
C GLU A 249 12.85 -11.89 6.04
N LYS A 250 14.15 -11.70 6.24
CA LYS A 250 14.80 -10.39 6.16
C LYS A 250 14.63 -9.74 4.78
N SER A 251 14.77 -10.54 3.72
CA SER A 251 14.56 -10.06 2.36
C SER A 251 13.13 -9.56 2.15
N LEU A 252 12.13 -10.29 2.66
CA LEU A 252 10.72 -9.90 2.59
C LEU A 252 10.43 -8.63 3.40
N GLU A 253 11.06 -8.45 4.54
CA GLU A 253 10.93 -7.24 5.36
C GLU A 253 11.54 -6.02 4.65
N SER A 254 12.74 -6.16 4.09
CA SER A 254 13.40 -5.10 3.32
C SER A 254 12.61 -4.75 2.06
N ILE A 255 12.01 -5.74 1.37
CA ILE A 255 11.10 -5.52 0.23
C ILE A 255 9.90 -4.66 0.67
N LYS A 256 9.25 -4.96 1.80
CA LYS A 256 8.08 -4.20 2.26
C LYS A 256 8.40 -2.72 2.46
N ARG A 257 9.58 -2.39 2.99
CA ARG A 257 10.02 -1.02 3.32
C ARG A 257 10.55 -0.24 2.11
N SER A 258 10.88 -0.89 0.99
CA SER A 258 11.46 -0.26 -0.21
C SER A 258 10.41 0.21 -1.22
N HIS A 259 10.79 1.11 -2.12
CA HIS A 259 10.05 1.47 -3.33
C HIS A 259 10.56 0.66 -4.53
N VAL A 260 11.88 0.49 -4.63
CA VAL A 260 12.55 -0.26 -5.68
C VAL A 260 13.49 -1.29 -5.07
N VAL A 261 13.54 -2.47 -5.66
CA VAL A 261 14.39 -3.59 -5.26
C VAL A 261 15.48 -3.80 -6.32
N ILE A 262 16.73 -3.78 -5.90
CA ILE A 262 17.86 -4.23 -6.70
C ILE A 262 18.10 -5.71 -6.38
N LEU A 263 17.75 -6.58 -7.32
CA LEU A 263 18.09 -8.00 -7.25
C LEU A 263 19.50 -8.19 -7.81
N MET A 264 20.48 -8.40 -6.91
CA MET A 264 21.87 -8.58 -7.28
C MET A 264 22.19 -10.05 -7.53
N LEU A 265 22.71 -10.35 -8.72
CA LEU A 265 23.10 -11.69 -9.16
C LEU A 265 24.61 -11.74 -9.42
N ASP A 266 25.19 -12.91 -9.20
CA ASP A 266 26.56 -13.23 -9.63
C ASP A 266 26.53 -13.71 -11.09
N SER A 267 27.23 -13.02 -11.98
CA SER A 267 27.28 -13.37 -13.40
C SER A 267 27.91 -14.75 -13.68
N LEU A 268 28.74 -15.27 -12.76
CA LEU A 268 29.34 -16.59 -12.89
C LEU A 268 28.35 -17.71 -12.55
N LEU A 269 27.43 -17.46 -11.60
CA LEU A 269 26.45 -18.45 -11.12
C LEU A 269 25.12 -18.36 -11.88
N GLY A 270 24.84 -17.18 -12.49
CA GLY A 270 23.58 -16.91 -13.16
C GLY A 270 22.40 -16.76 -12.18
N ILE A 271 21.18 -16.96 -12.70
CA ILE A 271 19.92 -16.83 -11.93
C ILE A 271 19.49 -18.20 -11.42
N GLU A 272 19.12 -18.29 -10.16
CA GLU A 272 18.62 -19.51 -9.51
C GLU A 272 17.18 -19.36 -9.02
N GLN A 273 16.58 -20.48 -8.58
CA GLN A 273 15.20 -20.51 -8.14
C GLN A 273 14.91 -19.56 -6.96
N GLN A 274 15.86 -19.43 -6.04
CA GLN A 274 15.75 -18.53 -4.89
C GLN A 274 15.71 -17.06 -5.32
N ASP A 275 16.53 -16.67 -6.30
CA ASP A 275 16.54 -15.30 -6.87
C ASP A 275 15.20 -14.99 -7.52
N LEU A 276 14.62 -15.93 -8.26
CA LEU A 276 13.31 -15.79 -8.88
C LEU A 276 12.19 -15.64 -7.83
N SER A 277 12.24 -16.40 -6.75
CA SER A 277 11.26 -16.30 -5.66
C SER A 277 11.28 -14.92 -4.98
N ILE A 278 12.47 -14.35 -4.79
CA ILE A 278 12.63 -12.99 -4.27
C ILE A 278 12.10 -11.96 -5.27
N GLY A 279 12.39 -12.13 -6.56
CA GLY A 279 11.85 -11.28 -7.61
C GLY A 279 10.33 -11.28 -7.67
N GLU A 280 9.71 -12.47 -7.58
CA GLU A 280 8.25 -12.61 -7.48
C GLU A 280 7.68 -11.91 -6.25
N ALA A 281 8.33 -12.04 -5.10
CA ALA A 281 7.89 -11.39 -3.87
C ALA A 281 7.90 -9.85 -4.01
N ALA A 282 8.93 -9.29 -4.65
CA ALA A 282 9.01 -7.86 -4.94
C ALA A 282 7.86 -7.40 -5.86
N ILE A 283 7.60 -8.13 -6.95
CA ILE A 283 6.52 -7.84 -7.91
C ILE A 283 5.14 -7.96 -7.24
N LYS A 284 4.88 -9.03 -6.48
CA LYS A 284 3.64 -9.23 -5.71
C LYS A 284 3.45 -8.13 -4.66
N GLY A 285 4.56 -7.69 -4.04
CA GLY A 285 4.60 -6.54 -3.12
C GLY A 285 4.37 -5.19 -3.80
N GLY A 286 4.29 -5.15 -5.14
CA GLY A 286 4.09 -3.92 -5.90
C GLY A 286 5.32 -3.02 -5.97
N LYS A 287 6.53 -3.58 -5.79
CA LYS A 287 7.79 -2.84 -5.81
C LYS A 287 8.39 -2.82 -7.20
N GLY A 288 9.00 -1.69 -7.58
CA GLY A 288 9.84 -1.64 -8.75
C GLY A 288 11.00 -2.62 -8.61
N ILE A 289 11.46 -3.22 -9.71
CA ILE A 289 12.53 -4.21 -9.66
C ILE A 289 13.53 -4.00 -10.80
N ILE A 290 14.81 -4.16 -10.47
CA ILE A 290 15.93 -4.16 -11.40
C ILE A 290 16.88 -5.31 -11.09
N ILE A 291 17.49 -5.92 -12.09
CA ILE A 291 18.52 -6.93 -11.94
C ILE A 291 19.89 -6.29 -12.15
N ALA A 292 20.79 -6.45 -11.18
CA ALA A 292 22.21 -6.08 -11.28
C ALA A 292 23.04 -7.36 -11.42
N LEU A 293 23.55 -7.62 -12.63
CA LEU A 293 24.48 -8.72 -12.90
C LEU A 293 25.90 -8.30 -12.54
N ASN A 294 26.34 -8.69 -11.35
CA ASN A 294 27.65 -8.33 -10.82
C ASN A 294 28.75 -9.32 -11.23
N LYS A 295 30.00 -8.92 -11.01
CA LYS A 295 31.22 -9.63 -11.40
C LYS A 295 31.37 -9.79 -12.93
N TRP A 296 30.82 -8.80 -13.67
CA TRP A 296 30.84 -8.82 -15.15
C TRP A 296 32.22 -8.75 -15.75
N ASP A 297 33.20 -8.25 -15.00
CA ASP A 297 34.61 -8.20 -15.36
C ASP A 297 35.24 -9.58 -15.45
N LEU A 298 34.66 -10.60 -14.81
CA LEU A 298 35.15 -11.99 -14.84
C LEU A 298 34.57 -12.81 -16.01
N ILE A 299 33.56 -12.27 -16.74
CA ILE A 299 32.91 -12.99 -17.84
C ILE A 299 33.67 -12.78 -19.15
N ASN A 300 34.02 -13.90 -19.82
CA ASN A 300 34.62 -13.89 -21.14
C ASN A 300 33.72 -13.20 -22.17
N LYS A 301 34.32 -12.43 -23.09
CA LYS A 301 33.56 -11.68 -24.10
C LYS A 301 32.62 -12.55 -24.92
N ASN A 302 33.01 -13.79 -25.23
CA ASN A 302 32.25 -14.73 -26.06
C ASN A 302 30.97 -15.27 -25.34
N ASP A 303 30.94 -15.25 -24.01
CA ASP A 303 29.85 -15.82 -23.23
C ASP A 303 28.82 -14.74 -22.79
N ARG A 304 29.17 -13.48 -22.88
CA ARG A 304 28.35 -12.33 -22.44
C ARG A 304 26.97 -12.29 -23.07
N SER A 305 26.88 -12.48 -24.38
CA SER A 305 25.62 -12.44 -25.11
C SER A 305 24.72 -13.63 -24.77
N LYS A 306 25.28 -14.82 -24.54
CA LYS A 306 24.56 -16.02 -24.14
C LYS A 306 23.97 -15.87 -22.74
N LEU A 307 24.77 -15.35 -21.80
CA LEU A 307 24.34 -15.13 -20.43
C LEU A 307 23.18 -14.11 -20.34
N ILE A 308 23.28 -12.98 -21.02
CA ILE A 308 22.20 -11.97 -21.07
C ILE A 308 20.92 -12.57 -21.65
N LYS A 309 21.02 -13.34 -22.74
CA LYS A 309 19.84 -14.02 -23.33
C LYS A 309 19.21 -14.99 -22.34
N PHE A 310 20.02 -15.78 -21.65
CA PHE A 310 19.55 -16.74 -20.64
C PHE A 310 18.78 -16.04 -19.50
N VAL A 311 19.37 -14.99 -18.92
CA VAL A 311 18.72 -14.23 -17.84
C VAL A 311 17.40 -13.64 -18.31
N LYS A 312 17.36 -12.97 -19.46
CA LYS A 312 16.13 -12.40 -20.04
C LYS A 312 15.06 -13.46 -20.33
N GLN A 313 15.43 -14.64 -20.75
CA GLN A 313 14.50 -15.73 -20.99
C GLN A 313 13.86 -16.21 -19.68
N GLN A 314 14.65 -16.34 -18.61
CA GLN A 314 14.12 -16.73 -17.29
C GLN A 314 13.18 -15.66 -16.71
N GLU A 315 13.50 -14.37 -16.87
CA GLU A 315 12.64 -13.24 -16.44
C GLU A 315 11.26 -13.32 -17.09
N VAL A 316 11.20 -13.41 -18.42
CA VAL A 316 9.96 -13.44 -19.17
C VAL A 316 9.11 -14.66 -18.82
N THR A 317 9.75 -15.83 -18.67
CA THR A 317 9.06 -17.09 -18.45
C THR A 317 8.49 -17.22 -17.04
N ARG A 318 9.16 -16.67 -16.03
CA ARG A 318 8.81 -16.90 -14.62
C ARG A 318 8.25 -15.67 -13.91
N LEU A 319 8.82 -14.49 -14.16
CA LEU A 319 8.38 -13.26 -13.48
C LEU A 319 7.20 -12.60 -14.18
N PHE A 320 6.85 -13.00 -15.41
CA PHE A 320 5.81 -12.37 -16.25
C PHE A 320 5.94 -10.85 -16.34
N LEU A 321 7.15 -10.36 -16.11
CA LEU A 321 7.51 -8.95 -16.11
C LEU A 321 8.87 -8.83 -16.81
N LYS A 322 8.97 -7.90 -17.76
CA LYS A 322 10.25 -7.52 -18.31
C LYS A 322 10.98 -6.66 -17.30
N VAL A 323 12.13 -7.14 -16.80
CA VAL A 323 12.92 -6.50 -15.76
C VAL A 323 14.17 -5.89 -16.40
N PRO A 324 14.51 -4.61 -16.14
CA PRO A 324 15.76 -4.04 -16.63
C PRO A 324 16.95 -4.74 -15.98
N THR A 325 17.89 -5.16 -16.81
CA THR A 325 19.10 -5.87 -16.39
C THR A 325 20.34 -5.06 -16.74
N ILE A 326 21.10 -4.68 -15.72
CA ILE A 326 22.35 -3.93 -15.85
C ILE A 326 23.53 -4.81 -15.42
N THR A 327 24.53 -4.90 -16.29
CA THR A 327 25.79 -5.60 -16.00
C THR A 327 26.75 -4.65 -15.30
N ILE A 328 27.28 -5.05 -14.14
CA ILE A 328 28.15 -4.23 -13.30
C ILE A 328 29.41 -4.98 -12.86
N SER A 329 30.42 -4.23 -12.47
CA SER A 329 31.49 -4.74 -11.62
C SER A 329 31.59 -3.85 -10.38
N ALA A 330 31.02 -4.32 -9.30
CA ALA A 330 31.03 -3.59 -8.03
C ALA A 330 32.47 -3.39 -7.50
N LEU A 331 33.38 -4.33 -7.80
CA LEU A 331 34.77 -4.24 -7.38
C LEU A 331 35.53 -3.11 -8.12
N LYS A 332 35.20 -2.88 -9.40
CA LYS A 332 35.82 -1.85 -10.24
C LYS A 332 35.02 -0.56 -10.33
N GLY A 333 33.87 -0.43 -9.60
CA GLY A 333 32.96 0.69 -9.70
C GLY A 333 32.18 0.78 -11.02
N MET A 334 32.32 -0.19 -11.92
CA MET A 334 31.82 -0.10 -13.28
C MET A 334 30.31 -0.18 -13.33
N ARG A 335 29.64 0.88 -13.83
CA ARG A 335 28.21 1.01 -14.03
C ARG A 335 27.35 0.88 -12.75
N CYS A 336 27.92 1.10 -11.57
CA CYS A 336 27.19 1.08 -10.32
C CYS A 336 26.20 2.25 -10.24
N SER A 337 26.58 3.42 -10.72
CA SER A 337 25.73 4.61 -10.83
C SER A 337 24.53 4.39 -11.76
N ASP A 338 24.71 3.71 -12.91
CA ASP A 338 23.64 3.40 -13.87
C ASP A 338 22.48 2.62 -13.20
N VAL A 339 22.79 1.76 -12.22
CA VAL A 339 21.77 0.99 -11.47
C VAL A 339 20.90 1.92 -10.66
N ILE A 340 21.49 2.93 -10.05
CA ILE A 340 20.76 3.91 -9.23
C ILE A 340 19.94 4.84 -10.12
N ASP A 341 20.49 5.31 -11.24
CA ASP A 341 19.75 6.11 -12.23
C ASP A 341 18.52 5.37 -12.73
N LYS A 342 18.66 4.07 -12.99
CA LYS A 342 17.51 3.23 -13.38
C LYS A 342 16.49 3.03 -12.25
N CYS A 343 16.93 2.97 -11.00
CA CYS A 343 16.01 2.95 -9.85
C CYS A 343 15.20 4.26 -9.74
N LEU A 344 15.81 5.40 -10.02
CA LEU A 344 15.13 6.70 -10.07
C LEU A 344 14.08 6.72 -11.18
N GLU A 345 14.43 6.29 -12.39
CA GLU A 345 13.49 6.19 -13.52
C GLU A 345 12.29 5.27 -13.22
N ILE A 346 12.52 4.11 -12.60
CA ILE A 346 11.48 3.20 -12.18
C ILE A 346 10.58 3.86 -11.12
N ASN A 347 11.16 4.56 -10.15
CA ASN A 347 10.39 5.24 -9.10
C ASN A 347 9.52 6.38 -9.66
N GLU A 348 10.02 7.15 -10.61
CA GLU A 348 9.25 8.16 -11.32
C GLU A 348 8.06 7.53 -12.04
N SER A 349 8.31 6.43 -12.76
CA SER A 349 7.27 5.70 -13.47
C SER A 349 6.23 5.02 -12.54
N LEU A 350 6.63 4.57 -11.34
CA LEU A 350 5.69 4.09 -10.32
C LEU A 350 4.70 5.18 -9.85
N ASN A 351 5.10 6.45 -9.91
CA ASN A 351 4.28 7.59 -9.49
C ASN A 351 3.46 8.20 -10.62
N GLU A 352 3.61 7.72 -11.84
CA GLU A 352 2.96 8.31 -13.01
C GLU A 352 1.44 8.22 -12.93
N LYS A 353 0.77 9.36 -13.15
CA LYS A 353 -0.68 9.45 -13.24
C LYS A 353 -1.10 9.57 -14.71
N ILE A 354 -1.83 8.56 -15.20
CA ILE A 354 -2.28 8.51 -16.58
C ILE A 354 -3.73 9.02 -16.64
N SER A 355 -4.00 9.97 -17.53
CA SER A 355 -5.36 10.51 -17.68
C SER A 355 -6.33 9.41 -18.17
N THR A 356 -7.54 9.46 -17.64
CA THR A 356 -8.62 8.52 -17.97
C THR A 356 -8.91 8.49 -19.47
N ALA A 357 -8.79 9.64 -20.16
CA ALA A 357 -8.99 9.73 -21.60
C ALA A 357 -7.93 8.91 -22.37
N LYS A 358 -6.65 8.99 -21.98
CA LYS A 358 -5.56 8.21 -22.61
C LYS A 358 -5.76 6.71 -22.36
N LEU A 359 -6.17 6.33 -21.12
CA LEU A 359 -6.44 4.94 -20.78
C LEU A 359 -7.58 4.34 -21.58
N ASN A 360 -8.70 5.08 -21.76
CA ASN A 360 -9.84 4.56 -22.50
C ASN A 360 -9.57 4.49 -24.00
N LYS A 361 -8.79 5.43 -24.57
CA LYS A 361 -8.32 5.31 -25.95
C LYS A 361 -7.46 4.06 -26.13
N TRP A 362 -6.48 3.85 -25.23
CA TRP A 362 -5.65 2.64 -25.23
C TRP A 362 -6.50 1.37 -25.11
N LEU A 363 -7.55 1.35 -24.27
CA LEU A 363 -8.40 0.18 -24.08
C LEU A 363 -9.10 -0.22 -25.40
N ILE A 364 -9.60 0.76 -26.15
CA ILE A 364 -10.22 0.52 -27.46
C ILE A 364 -9.20 -0.11 -28.41
N ASP A 365 -8.03 0.50 -28.56
CA ASP A 365 -6.95 0.02 -29.42
C ASP A 365 -6.49 -1.41 -29.02
N ALA A 366 -6.38 -1.69 -27.72
CA ALA A 366 -5.95 -3.00 -27.21
C ALA A 366 -6.99 -4.11 -27.49
N VAL A 367 -8.28 -3.80 -27.32
CA VAL A 367 -9.38 -4.74 -27.59
C VAL A 367 -9.57 -4.96 -29.10
N GLU A 368 -9.36 -3.95 -29.93
CA GLU A 368 -9.40 -4.08 -31.39
C GLU A 368 -8.25 -4.95 -31.92
N LYS A 369 -7.04 -4.77 -31.40
CA LYS A 369 -5.86 -5.59 -31.77
C LYS A 369 -6.02 -7.06 -31.40
N HIS A 370 -6.60 -7.32 -30.27
CA HIS A 370 -6.78 -8.68 -29.74
C HIS A 370 -8.07 -8.79 -28.95
N SER A 371 -9.14 -9.21 -29.60
CA SER A 371 -10.44 -9.40 -28.95
C SER A 371 -10.43 -10.60 -28.02
N HIS A 372 -11.16 -10.48 -26.89
CA HIS A 372 -11.36 -11.62 -26.01
C HIS A 372 -12.18 -12.72 -26.73
N PRO A 373 -11.81 -14.01 -26.63
CA PRO A 373 -12.60 -15.10 -27.16
C PRO A 373 -14.04 -15.12 -26.61
N LEU A 374 -14.96 -15.71 -27.37
CA LEU A 374 -16.32 -15.94 -26.88
C LEU A 374 -16.28 -16.93 -25.70
N VAL A 375 -16.99 -16.59 -24.63
CA VAL A 375 -17.16 -17.51 -23.49
C VAL A 375 -18.63 -17.89 -23.39
N LYS A 376 -18.94 -19.18 -23.51
CA LYS A 376 -20.32 -19.70 -23.49
C LYS A 376 -21.23 -18.93 -24.45
N ASN A 377 -20.76 -18.68 -25.68
CA ASN A 377 -21.43 -17.86 -26.69
C ASN A 377 -21.74 -16.42 -26.28
N ARG A 378 -21.04 -15.88 -25.30
CA ARG A 378 -21.19 -14.48 -24.86
C ARG A 378 -19.95 -13.68 -25.19
N VAL A 379 -20.12 -12.44 -25.61
CA VAL A 379 -19.05 -11.48 -25.84
C VAL A 379 -18.73 -10.78 -24.51
N ILE A 380 -17.45 -10.79 -24.12
CA ILE A 380 -16.98 -9.97 -23.01
C ILE A 380 -16.76 -8.54 -23.54
N LYS A 381 -17.51 -7.59 -22.97
CA LYS A 381 -17.42 -6.17 -23.34
C LYS A 381 -16.69 -5.41 -22.26
N PHE A 382 -15.51 -4.88 -22.58
CA PHE A 382 -14.76 -3.95 -21.75
C PHE A 382 -15.29 -2.54 -22.02
N LYS A 383 -15.70 -1.83 -20.96
CA LYS A 383 -16.41 -0.55 -21.11
C LYS A 383 -15.56 0.66 -20.75
N TYR A 384 -14.76 0.53 -19.71
CA TYR A 384 -14.10 1.67 -19.11
C TYR A 384 -12.93 1.24 -18.23
N ILE A 385 -11.83 1.98 -18.30
CA ILE A 385 -10.67 1.79 -17.44
C ILE A 385 -10.29 3.09 -16.77
N ALA A 386 -9.94 3.03 -15.49
CA ALA A 386 -9.41 4.15 -14.71
C ALA A 386 -8.26 3.71 -13.84
N GLN A 387 -7.30 4.59 -13.63
CA GLN A 387 -6.25 4.40 -12.64
C GLN A 387 -6.83 4.69 -11.25
N ILE A 388 -6.65 3.74 -10.31
CA ILE A 388 -7.17 3.81 -8.95
C ILE A 388 -6.07 3.90 -7.89
N GLY A 389 -4.81 3.82 -8.31
CA GLY A 389 -3.67 3.93 -7.40
C GLY A 389 -2.34 4.04 -8.13
N THR A 390 -1.33 4.52 -7.40
CA THR A 390 0.10 4.53 -7.74
C THR A 390 0.84 3.66 -6.71
N LYS A 391 2.09 3.31 -6.92
CA LYS A 391 2.95 2.54 -5.99
C LYS A 391 2.37 1.21 -5.45
N PRO A 392 1.98 0.24 -6.26
CA PRO A 392 2.16 0.16 -7.72
C PRO A 392 0.98 0.78 -8.48
N PRO A 393 1.18 1.18 -9.75
CA PRO A 393 0.09 1.56 -10.63
C PRO A 393 -1.00 0.48 -10.66
N ALA A 394 -2.21 0.88 -10.27
CA ALA A 394 -3.36 0.00 -10.17
C ALA A 394 -4.52 0.56 -10.99
N PHE A 395 -5.19 -0.31 -11.73
CA PHE A 395 -6.26 0.05 -12.65
C PHE A 395 -7.52 -0.75 -12.37
N SER A 396 -8.67 -0.10 -12.48
CA SER A 396 -9.98 -0.73 -12.43
C SER A 396 -10.54 -0.77 -13.85
N LEU A 397 -10.77 -1.97 -14.37
CA LEU A 397 -11.36 -2.22 -15.69
C LEU A 397 -12.78 -2.76 -15.52
N ILE A 398 -13.74 -2.01 -16.03
CA ILE A 398 -15.15 -2.36 -15.94
C ILE A 398 -15.55 -3.19 -17.18
N CYS A 399 -16.07 -4.39 -16.93
CA CYS A 399 -16.61 -5.27 -17.96
C CYS A 399 -17.95 -5.87 -17.55
N ASN A 400 -18.63 -6.53 -18.50
CA ASN A 400 -19.94 -7.14 -18.26
C ASN A 400 -19.86 -8.42 -17.40
N ILE A 401 -18.81 -9.25 -17.61
CA ILE A 401 -18.65 -10.56 -16.98
C ILE A 401 -17.17 -10.73 -16.55
N PRO A 402 -16.75 -10.11 -15.43
CA PRO A 402 -15.35 -10.15 -14.98
C PRO A 402 -14.87 -11.55 -14.61
N GLU A 403 -15.78 -12.41 -14.12
CA GLU A 403 -15.53 -13.80 -13.73
C GLU A 403 -15.16 -14.72 -14.90
N ASP A 404 -15.55 -14.36 -16.11
CA ASP A 404 -15.31 -15.15 -17.31
C ASP A 404 -14.12 -14.65 -18.15
N VAL A 405 -13.38 -13.63 -17.66
CA VAL A 405 -12.16 -13.14 -18.33
C VAL A 405 -11.00 -14.07 -18.06
N ASP A 406 -10.45 -14.66 -19.12
CA ASP A 406 -9.32 -15.57 -19.03
C ASP A 406 -8.07 -14.86 -18.43
N GLU A 407 -7.33 -15.57 -17.58
CA GLU A 407 -6.07 -15.07 -17.01
C GLU A 407 -4.99 -14.79 -18.07
N SER A 408 -5.04 -15.51 -19.21
CA SER A 408 -4.18 -15.24 -20.37
C SER A 408 -4.49 -13.88 -20.98
N TYR A 409 -5.76 -13.55 -21.14
CA TYR A 409 -6.19 -12.25 -21.68
C TYR A 409 -5.90 -11.10 -20.70
N LYS A 410 -6.10 -11.33 -19.43
CA LYS A 410 -5.73 -10.36 -18.39
C LYS A 410 -4.22 -10.06 -18.41
N ARG A 411 -3.38 -11.10 -18.56
CA ARG A 411 -1.92 -10.95 -18.74
C ARG A 411 -1.57 -10.17 -20.01
N TYR A 412 -2.28 -10.41 -21.12
CA TYR A 412 -2.12 -9.63 -22.32
C TYR A 412 -2.39 -8.14 -22.07
N LEU A 413 -3.54 -7.80 -21.49
CA LEU A 413 -3.88 -6.41 -21.16
C LEU A 413 -2.86 -5.75 -20.24
N ILE A 414 -2.40 -6.44 -19.20
CA ILE A 414 -1.36 -5.94 -18.29
C ILE A 414 -0.04 -5.71 -19.03
N SER A 415 0.35 -6.63 -19.91
CA SER A 415 1.58 -6.53 -20.70
C SER A 415 1.54 -5.36 -21.67
N ASP A 416 0.40 -5.21 -22.39
CA ASP A 416 0.23 -4.13 -23.37
C ASP A 416 0.12 -2.76 -22.67
N LEU A 417 -0.58 -2.67 -21.53
CA LEU A 417 -0.67 -1.45 -20.73
C LEU A 417 0.72 -1.02 -20.20
N ARG A 418 1.51 -1.96 -19.70
CA ARG A 418 2.90 -1.68 -19.30
C ARG A 418 3.73 -1.14 -20.45
N LYS A 419 3.68 -1.79 -21.61
CA LYS A 419 4.46 -1.40 -22.79
C LYS A 419 4.13 0.02 -23.28
N ASN A 420 2.89 0.46 -23.10
CA ASN A 420 2.45 1.77 -23.57
C ASN A 420 2.68 2.90 -22.58
N PHE A 421 2.71 2.61 -21.26
CA PHE A 421 2.70 3.67 -20.25
C PHE A 421 3.81 3.60 -19.21
N PHE A 422 4.54 2.49 -19.11
CA PHE A 422 5.51 2.32 -18.04
C PHE A 422 6.86 1.83 -18.55
N VAL A 423 7.90 2.11 -17.79
CA VAL A 423 9.23 1.55 -18.03
C VAL A 423 9.31 0.09 -17.55
N ASP A 424 10.28 -0.66 -18.09
CA ASP A 424 10.55 -2.02 -17.64
C ASP A 424 10.85 -2.04 -16.13
N GLY A 425 10.39 -3.08 -15.43
CA GLY A 425 10.58 -3.22 -13.99
C GLY A 425 9.44 -2.66 -13.12
N VAL A 426 8.44 -1.99 -13.72
CA VAL A 426 7.26 -1.48 -13.01
C VAL A 426 6.16 -2.54 -12.96
N PRO A 427 5.75 -3.03 -11.79
CA PRO A 427 4.59 -3.91 -11.67
C PRO A 427 3.29 -3.13 -11.83
N VAL A 428 2.33 -3.71 -12.52
CA VAL A 428 1.00 -3.11 -12.74
C VAL A 428 -0.07 -4.07 -12.25
N ARG A 429 -1.09 -3.53 -11.56
CA ARG A 429 -2.26 -4.28 -11.09
C ARG A 429 -3.49 -3.94 -11.93
N LEU A 430 -4.21 -4.95 -12.36
CA LEU A 430 -5.47 -4.80 -13.10
C LEU A 430 -6.59 -5.52 -12.34
N LEU A 431 -7.57 -4.74 -11.86
CA LEU A 431 -8.75 -5.24 -11.16
C LEU A 431 -9.95 -5.19 -12.11
N LEU A 432 -10.55 -6.35 -12.34
CA LEU A 432 -11.78 -6.45 -13.14
C LEU A 432 -12.99 -6.20 -12.23
N LYS A 433 -13.89 -5.32 -12.66
CA LYS A 433 -15.12 -5.01 -11.93
C LYS A 433 -16.33 -5.16 -12.82
N LYS A 434 -17.43 -5.68 -12.25
CA LYS A 434 -18.71 -5.74 -12.94
C LYS A 434 -19.35 -4.35 -12.98
N ASN A 435 -19.95 -4.00 -14.12
CA ASN A 435 -20.75 -2.79 -14.21
C ASN A 435 -21.96 -2.94 -13.26
N LYS A 436 -22.01 -2.16 -12.19
CA LYS A 436 -23.23 -2.04 -11.40
C LYS A 436 -24.24 -1.26 -12.23
N ASN A 437 -25.29 -1.93 -12.70
CA ASN A 437 -26.41 -1.25 -13.32
C ASN A 437 -27.16 -0.46 -12.23
N PRO A 438 -27.18 0.88 -12.23
CA PRO A 438 -27.87 1.67 -11.22
C PRO A 438 -29.39 1.49 -11.25
N TYR A 439 -29.92 0.80 -12.26
CA TYR A 439 -31.36 0.60 -12.49
C TYR A 439 -31.89 -0.81 -12.16
N VAL A 440 -31.08 -1.70 -11.62
CA VAL A 440 -31.61 -2.99 -11.12
C VAL A 440 -32.33 -2.70 -9.78
N LYS A 441 -33.61 -2.39 -9.87
CA LYS A 441 -34.51 -2.53 -8.72
C LYS A 441 -34.47 -4.01 -8.29
N TYR A 442 -34.14 -4.24 -7.04
CA TYR A 442 -34.34 -5.54 -6.42
C TYR A 442 -35.85 -5.84 -6.44
N ASN A 443 -36.31 -6.65 -7.38
CA ASN A 443 -37.57 -7.34 -7.24
C ASN A 443 -37.33 -8.46 -6.22
N ASN A 444 -37.65 -8.17 -4.97
CA ASN A 444 -37.87 -9.19 -3.97
C ASN A 444 -39.24 -9.82 -4.27
N SER A 445 -39.25 -11.06 -4.67
CA SER A 445 -40.33 -12.00 -4.45
C SER A 445 -39.93 -12.95 -3.33
#